data_37ebf3d137ff22621e1f27b9385a4441
#
_entry.id   37ebf3d137ff22621e1f27b9385a4441
#
_cell.length_a   1.000
_cell.length_b   1.000
_cell.length_c   1.000
_cell.angle_alpha   90.00
_cell.angle_beta   90.00
_cell.angle_gamma   90.00
#
_symmetry.space_group_name_H-M   'P 1'
#
loop_
_entity.id
_entity.type
_entity.pdbx_description
1 polymer ?
#
loop_
_entity_poly.entity_id
_entity_poly.type
_entity_poly.pdbx_seq_one_letter_code
_entity_poly.pdbx_strand_id
1 'polypeptide(L)'
;MKKPWLALAIALFLYQNLGAQPVPGDVFREYRWFHEKGDAGQTIRVGGKQGQYHPDRGSAHGYINAPFQWPFAIDLEEAIRAEIVLEKVLCHEGTTGLAIQINDSDWFYVPEAGHIPEPQAMYQHHTYPVLRVPVSVFESGTGNYFRLRVDPKHPWNWPQNLINGVHVRIYYDPETKPHPTGTITSLKADDTLGETVKLTVEIQSPDHTISQVDYIGLYKDVNLEGDGVYRQWHYIYFHGRLRHHIGSGTQAPFTVHWDTTWIPDQKEPMHIAARITDITGLNYQTEAITGLTLRRTMRSVELCQPYNIPQKWVTRSGEKTEYFDVYGNLEQAQAAQLVWSSWSPGYMRGISINGTQAFDREGPHYQSYYHRVTLKDLSVFHAGRNKLTTGKTPKINGKMVHGMEVNWPGIMVLIQYQK
;
A
#
# COMPACT_ATOMS: atom_id res chain seq x y z
N MET A 1 28.20 35.11 -6.32
CA MET A 1 28.35 33.73 -5.78
C MET A 1 27.11 33.38 -4.99
N LYS A 2 26.14 32.69 -5.56
CA LYS A 2 24.90 32.25 -4.91
C LYS A 2 25.12 30.86 -4.28
N LYS A 3 24.84 30.73 -3.00
CA LYS A 3 25.20 29.59 -2.17
C LYS A 3 24.40 28.32 -2.57
N PRO A 4 25.06 27.16 -2.78
CA PRO A 4 24.40 25.91 -3.15
C PRO A 4 23.66 25.20 -1.99
N TRP A 5 23.63 25.83 -0.81
CA TRP A 5 23.08 25.22 0.43
C TRP A 5 21.55 25.15 0.51
N LEU A 6 20.84 25.95 -0.30
CA LEU A 6 19.38 25.98 -0.26
C LEU A 6 18.73 24.80 -0.98
N ALA A 7 19.36 24.29 -2.04
CA ALA A 7 18.85 23.13 -2.79
C ALA A 7 18.99 21.81 -2.00
N LEU A 8 20.10 21.68 -1.23
CA LEU A 8 20.32 20.50 -0.40
C LEU A 8 19.34 20.44 0.79
N ALA A 9 18.99 21.58 1.37
CA ALA A 9 18.04 21.66 2.47
C ALA A 9 16.62 21.33 2.02
N ILE A 10 16.20 21.71 0.82
CA ILE A 10 14.87 21.40 0.26
C ILE A 10 14.78 19.91 -0.10
N ALA A 11 15.84 19.31 -0.63
CA ALA A 11 15.89 17.87 -0.89
C ALA A 11 15.82 17.07 0.42
N LEU A 12 16.53 17.44 1.47
CA LEU A 12 16.43 16.80 2.80
C LEU A 12 15.05 16.96 3.44
N PHE A 13 14.35 18.09 3.26
CA PHE A 13 13.01 18.30 3.81
C PHE A 13 11.94 17.48 3.09
N LEU A 14 12.10 17.20 1.80
CA LEU A 14 11.19 16.32 1.06
C LEU A 14 11.36 14.84 1.46
N TYR A 15 12.58 14.43 1.84
CA TYR A 15 12.83 13.07 2.34
C TYR A 15 12.32 12.82 3.77
N GLN A 16 12.18 13.84 4.59
CA GLN A 16 11.71 13.68 5.99
C GLN A 16 10.20 13.39 6.13
N ASN A 17 9.41 13.61 5.07
CA ASN A 17 7.97 13.33 5.06
C ASN A 17 7.57 12.07 4.25
N LEU A 18 8.51 11.41 3.57
CA LEU A 18 8.30 10.08 3.01
C LEU A 18 8.37 9.11 4.20
N GLY A 19 7.22 8.69 4.71
CA GLY A 19 7.13 7.75 5.82
C GLY A 19 8.13 6.61 5.65
N ALA A 20 8.75 6.19 6.74
CA ALA A 20 9.85 5.26 6.85
C ALA A 20 9.80 4.07 5.85
N GLN A 21 10.31 4.29 4.67
CA GLN A 21 10.58 3.27 3.64
C GLN A 21 12.10 3.23 3.43
N PRO A 22 12.66 2.09 2.97
CA PRO A 22 14.06 2.07 2.58
C PRO A 22 14.36 3.17 1.55
N VAL A 23 15.45 3.89 1.76
CA VAL A 23 15.91 4.94 0.86
C VAL A 23 17.09 4.47 0.03
N PRO A 24 17.43 5.16 -1.08
CA PRO A 24 18.64 4.86 -1.83
C PRO A 24 19.89 4.74 -0.94
N GLY A 25 20.69 3.71 -1.16
CA GLY A 25 21.86 3.38 -0.36
C GLY A 25 21.60 2.50 0.87
N ASP A 26 20.33 2.28 1.30
CA ASP A 26 20.03 1.40 2.43
C ASP A 26 20.36 -0.06 2.11
N VAL A 27 21.00 -0.71 3.09
CA VAL A 27 21.23 -2.15 3.16
C VAL A 27 20.38 -2.71 4.27
N PHE A 28 19.52 -3.69 3.96
CA PHE A 28 18.54 -4.17 4.94
C PHE A 28 18.08 -5.60 4.69
N ARG A 29 17.59 -6.28 5.73
CA ARG A 29 16.76 -7.48 5.62
C ARG A 29 15.32 -7.14 5.92
N GLU A 30 14.39 -7.72 5.16
CA GLU A 30 12.96 -7.62 5.41
C GLU A 30 12.42 -9.00 5.77
N TYR A 31 12.04 -9.15 7.02
CA TYR A 31 11.46 -10.38 7.57
C TYR A 31 9.94 -10.22 7.54
N ARG A 32 9.28 -10.98 6.67
CA ARG A 32 7.85 -10.85 6.40
C ARG A 32 7.04 -11.87 7.17
N TRP A 33 6.10 -11.40 7.94
CA TRP A 33 5.14 -12.24 8.62
C TRP A 33 3.73 -11.83 8.21
N PHE A 34 2.95 -12.81 7.83
CA PHE A 34 1.54 -12.67 7.49
C PHE A 34 0.74 -13.63 8.34
N HIS A 35 -0.45 -13.24 8.72
CA HIS A 35 -1.34 -14.12 9.41
C HIS A 35 -1.94 -15.12 8.42
N GLU A 36 -1.33 -16.27 8.31
CA GLU A 36 -1.67 -17.31 7.35
C GLU A 36 -2.69 -18.30 7.90
N LYS A 37 -3.91 -18.08 7.97
CA LYS A 37 -4.83 -19.21 8.15
C LYS A 37 -6.07 -19.06 7.28
N GLY A 38 -6.12 -19.93 6.22
CA GLY A 38 -7.23 -20.32 5.38
C GLY A 38 -8.12 -19.17 5.00
N ASP A 39 -9.33 -19.36 4.72
CA ASP A 39 -10.30 -18.48 4.09
C ASP A 39 -10.53 -17.08 4.70
N ALA A 40 -11.30 -16.33 4.00
CA ALA A 40 -11.91 -15.06 4.31
C ALA A 40 -11.95 -14.70 5.80
N GLY A 41 -11.20 -13.77 6.22
CA GLY A 41 -11.23 -13.27 7.59
C GLY A 41 -9.99 -13.55 8.40
N GLN A 42 -8.89 -13.87 7.74
CA GLN A 42 -7.62 -14.16 8.38
C GLN A 42 -6.78 -12.94 8.57
N THR A 43 -7.23 -12.20 9.50
CA THR A 43 -6.54 -11.05 10.01
C THR A 43 -6.51 -11.18 11.52
N ILE A 44 -5.44 -10.74 12.14
CA ILE A 44 -5.49 -10.49 13.58
C ILE A 44 -6.47 -9.36 13.78
N ARG A 45 -7.49 -9.59 14.61
CA ARG A 45 -8.42 -8.55 15.02
C ARG A 45 -8.01 -8.02 16.37
N VAL A 46 -7.65 -6.75 16.40
CA VAL A 46 -7.19 -6.07 17.62
C VAL A 46 -8.23 -5.05 18.03
N GLY A 47 -8.68 -5.13 19.26
CA GLY A 47 -9.70 -4.24 19.82
C GLY A 47 -10.70 -5.00 20.69
N GLY A 48 -11.61 -4.28 21.34
CA GLY A 48 -12.56 -4.84 22.27
C GLY A 48 -12.08 -4.95 23.70
N LYS A 49 -12.81 -5.68 24.54
CA LYS A 49 -12.47 -5.87 25.95
C LYS A 49 -11.30 -6.82 26.10
N GLN A 50 -10.43 -6.51 27.06
CA GLN A 50 -9.29 -7.32 27.42
C GLN A 50 -9.68 -8.78 27.68
N GLY A 51 -8.97 -9.73 27.07
CA GLY A 51 -9.12 -11.17 27.33
C GLY A 51 -10.14 -11.92 26.45
N GLN A 52 -10.77 -11.29 25.48
CA GLN A 52 -11.68 -11.97 24.54
C GLN A 52 -10.98 -12.40 23.26
N TYR A 53 -10.42 -13.57 23.28
CA TYR A 53 -9.91 -14.25 22.10
C TYR A 53 -10.89 -15.38 21.70
N HIS A 54 -11.32 -15.39 20.46
CA HIS A 54 -12.18 -16.44 19.91
C HIS A 54 -11.46 -17.21 18.81
N PRO A 55 -10.69 -18.26 19.15
CA PRO A 55 -9.95 -19.04 18.17
C PRO A 55 -10.86 -19.79 17.19
N ASP A 56 -12.09 -20.12 17.60
CA ASP A 56 -13.02 -20.99 16.84
C ASP A 56 -13.58 -20.34 15.57
N ARG A 57 -13.35 -19.05 15.37
CA ARG A 57 -13.86 -18.33 14.20
C ARG A 57 -12.78 -18.06 13.15
N GLY A 58 -11.63 -18.71 13.24
CA GLY A 58 -10.53 -18.56 12.27
C GLY A 58 -9.86 -17.19 12.26
N SER A 59 -10.32 -16.28 13.10
CA SER A 59 -9.73 -14.96 13.30
C SER A 59 -9.63 -14.70 14.79
N ALA A 60 -8.53 -14.13 15.22
CA ALA A 60 -8.41 -13.66 16.58
C ALA A 60 -9.40 -12.51 16.80
N HIS A 61 -10.51 -12.79 17.48
CA HIS A 61 -11.45 -11.79 17.92
C HIS A 61 -11.07 -11.32 19.32
N GLY A 62 -10.87 -10.04 19.47
CA GLY A 62 -10.71 -9.46 20.78
C GLY A 62 -9.31 -8.99 21.11
N TYR A 63 -9.12 -8.72 22.37
CA TYR A 63 -7.91 -8.18 22.93
C TYR A 63 -6.87 -9.29 23.02
N ILE A 64 -5.79 -9.18 22.27
CA ILE A 64 -4.79 -10.23 22.24
C ILE A 64 -3.64 -9.87 23.16
N ASN A 65 -3.61 -10.50 24.33
CA ASN A 65 -2.42 -10.55 25.16
C ASN A 65 -1.49 -11.71 24.80
N ALA A 66 -1.93 -12.63 23.95
CA ALA A 66 -1.09 -13.76 23.53
C ALA A 66 -0.02 -13.27 22.55
N PRO A 67 1.24 -13.68 22.73
CA PRO A 67 2.28 -13.33 21.79
C PRO A 67 2.11 -14.10 20.47
N PHE A 68 2.40 -13.41 19.38
CA PHE A 68 2.60 -14.01 18.06
C PHE A 68 4.09 -14.17 17.83
N GLN A 69 4.55 -15.38 17.61
CA GLN A 69 5.96 -15.64 17.31
C GLN A 69 6.26 -15.35 15.84
N TRP A 70 7.37 -14.68 15.59
CA TRP A 70 7.95 -14.62 14.26
C TRP A 70 8.71 -15.92 13.96
N PRO A 71 8.47 -16.57 12.80
CA PRO A 71 9.06 -17.89 12.49
C PRO A 71 10.48 -17.80 11.92
N PHE A 72 11.08 -16.62 11.86
CA PHE A 72 12.38 -16.38 11.25
C PHE A 72 13.45 -16.05 12.29
N ALA A 73 14.71 -16.31 11.91
CA ALA A 73 15.87 -15.90 12.68
C ALA A 73 16.29 -14.49 12.28
N ILE A 74 16.27 -13.55 13.22
CA ILE A 74 16.69 -12.18 12.99
C ILE A 74 18.21 -12.08 13.08
N ASP A 75 18.84 -11.51 12.04
CA ASP A 75 20.26 -11.17 12.02
C ASP A 75 20.42 -9.75 12.58
N LEU A 76 21.11 -9.62 13.72
CA LEU A 76 21.41 -8.33 14.33
C LEU A 76 22.89 -7.95 14.23
N GLU A 77 23.72 -8.77 13.57
CA GLU A 77 25.13 -8.46 13.38
C GLU A 77 25.27 -7.19 12.52
N GLU A 78 25.91 -6.18 13.09
CA GLU A 78 26.08 -4.84 12.46
C GLU A 78 24.77 -4.08 12.21
N ALA A 79 23.68 -4.44 12.89
CA ALA A 79 22.42 -3.74 12.78
C ALA A 79 22.49 -2.33 13.39
N ILE A 80 22.07 -1.33 12.61
CA ILE A 80 22.10 0.09 13.01
C ILE A 80 20.72 0.68 13.22
N ARG A 81 19.68 0.07 12.64
CA ARG A 81 18.30 0.58 12.69
C ARG A 81 17.32 -0.58 12.56
N ALA A 82 16.18 -0.47 13.21
CA ALA A 82 15.08 -1.41 13.05
C ALA A 82 13.75 -0.69 12.84
N GLU A 83 12.88 -1.29 12.04
CA GLU A 83 11.54 -0.82 11.76
C GLU A 83 10.53 -1.97 11.80
N ILE A 84 9.32 -1.65 12.24
CA ILE A 84 8.14 -2.51 12.09
C ILE A 84 7.23 -1.88 11.05
N VAL A 85 6.78 -2.67 10.09
CA VAL A 85 5.77 -2.29 9.10
C VAL A 85 4.54 -3.15 9.31
N LEU A 86 3.39 -2.50 9.48
CA LEU A 86 2.12 -3.22 9.61
C LEU A 86 1.31 -3.09 8.31
N GLU A 87 0.69 -4.17 7.88
CA GLU A 87 -0.42 -4.12 6.94
C GLU A 87 -1.71 -4.05 7.75
N LYS A 88 -2.30 -2.86 7.82
CA LYS A 88 -3.39 -2.50 8.74
C LYS A 88 -4.63 -2.08 7.98
N VAL A 89 -5.77 -2.67 8.33
CA VAL A 89 -7.10 -2.18 7.91
C VAL A 89 -7.87 -1.72 9.15
N LEU A 90 -8.36 -0.51 9.12
CA LEU A 90 -9.27 0.00 10.14
C LEU A 90 -10.73 -0.31 9.75
N CYS A 91 -11.47 -0.98 10.62
CA CYS A 91 -12.82 -1.47 10.34
C CYS A 91 -13.94 -0.66 10.95
N HIS A 92 -13.72 0.03 12.08
CA HIS A 92 -14.77 0.67 12.85
C HIS A 92 -14.29 1.96 13.52
N GLU A 93 -15.22 2.84 13.82
CA GLU A 93 -14.94 4.06 14.57
C GLU A 93 -14.51 3.76 16.01
N GLY A 94 -13.70 4.63 16.56
CA GLY A 94 -13.22 4.53 17.95
C GLY A 94 -11.98 3.67 18.15
N THR A 95 -11.35 3.22 17.07
CA THR A 95 -10.12 2.41 17.15
C THR A 95 -8.89 3.29 17.03
N THR A 96 -8.58 3.98 18.04
CA THR A 96 -7.32 4.73 18.16
C THR A 96 -6.37 4.05 19.13
N GLY A 97 -5.10 4.43 19.09
CA GLY A 97 -4.12 3.96 20.05
C GLY A 97 -3.71 2.50 19.87
N LEU A 98 -3.67 2.01 18.61
CA LEU A 98 -3.03 0.72 18.32
C LEU A 98 -1.57 0.78 18.76
N ALA A 99 -1.12 -0.23 19.48
CA ALA A 99 0.25 -0.35 19.93
C ALA A 99 0.76 -1.78 19.75
N ILE A 100 2.07 -1.90 19.53
CA ILE A 100 2.79 -3.16 19.44
C ILE A 100 3.84 -3.23 20.56
N GLN A 101 4.02 -4.40 21.13
CA GLN A 101 5.12 -4.74 22.02
C GLN A 101 5.96 -5.83 21.36
N ILE A 102 7.26 -5.69 21.39
CA ILE A 102 8.23 -6.64 20.84
C ILE A 102 8.96 -7.29 22.01
N ASN A 103 8.91 -8.60 22.08
CA ASN A 103 9.43 -9.33 23.24
C ASN A 103 8.85 -8.73 24.54
N ASP A 104 9.67 -8.45 25.52
CA ASP A 104 9.25 -7.81 26.80
C ASP A 104 9.58 -6.32 26.85
N SER A 105 9.71 -5.65 25.69
CA SER A 105 9.94 -4.20 25.62
C SER A 105 8.74 -3.38 26.10
N ASP A 106 8.90 -2.07 26.16
CA ASP A 106 7.79 -1.14 26.26
C ASP A 106 6.87 -1.20 25.02
N TRP A 107 5.66 -0.64 25.16
CA TRP A 107 4.69 -0.54 24.08
C TRP A 107 5.01 0.63 23.14
N PHE A 108 5.10 0.36 21.85
CA PHE A 108 5.25 1.35 20.80
C PHE A 108 3.88 1.66 20.16
N TYR A 109 3.50 2.91 20.14
CA TYR A 109 2.25 3.33 19.49
C TYR A 109 2.44 3.37 17.97
N VAL A 110 1.50 2.74 17.26
CA VAL A 110 1.46 2.75 15.80
C VAL A 110 0.97 4.12 15.34
N PRO A 111 1.70 4.82 14.47
CA PRO A 111 1.27 6.12 13.98
C PRO A 111 -0.07 6.02 13.23
N GLU A 112 -0.93 6.99 13.47
CA GLU A 112 -2.18 7.13 12.73
C GLU A 112 -1.92 7.78 11.36
N ALA A 113 -2.80 7.50 10.39
CA ALA A 113 -2.66 7.98 9.02
C ALA A 113 -3.11 9.46 8.89
N GLY A 114 -2.17 10.40 8.97
CA GLY A 114 -2.45 11.84 8.99
C GLY A 114 -3.10 12.42 7.73
N HIS A 115 -3.17 11.65 6.64
CA HIS A 115 -3.80 12.05 5.37
C HIS A 115 -5.29 11.68 5.27
N ILE A 116 -5.82 10.92 6.22
CA ILE A 116 -7.24 10.58 6.28
C ILE A 116 -7.98 11.68 7.03
N PRO A 117 -9.14 12.16 6.53
CA PRO A 117 -9.85 13.25 7.18
C PRO A 117 -10.25 12.93 8.63
N GLU A 118 -10.23 13.93 9.48
CA GLU A 118 -10.71 13.81 10.87
C GLU A 118 -12.26 13.78 10.92
N PRO A 119 -12.84 12.97 11.81
CA PRO A 119 -12.16 11.95 12.62
C PRO A 119 -11.84 10.70 11.79
N GLN A 120 -10.57 10.29 11.75
CA GLN A 120 -10.07 9.18 10.94
C GLN A 120 -10.87 7.88 11.16
N ALA A 121 -11.29 7.63 12.38
CA ALA A 121 -12.07 6.46 12.75
C ALA A 121 -13.45 6.35 12.06
N MET A 122 -13.89 7.41 11.36
CA MET A 122 -15.12 7.39 10.57
C MET A 122 -14.91 6.84 9.15
N TYR A 123 -13.66 6.69 8.73
CA TYR A 123 -13.30 6.16 7.41
C TYR A 123 -12.66 4.79 7.54
N GLN A 124 -13.08 3.86 6.72
CA GLN A 124 -12.33 2.63 6.58
C GLN A 124 -11.11 2.89 5.70
N HIS A 125 -9.97 2.33 6.06
CA HIS A 125 -8.75 2.55 5.30
C HIS A 125 -7.80 1.37 5.43
N HIS A 126 -6.98 1.17 4.42
CA HIS A 126 -5.92 0.18 4.37
C HIS A 126 -4.60 0.93 4.30
N THR A 127 -3.81 0.84 5.35
CA THR A 127 -2.56 1.61 5.48
C THR A 127 -1.39 0.72 5.89
N TYR A 128 -0.19 1.25 5.70
CA TYR A 128 1.07 0.56 5.98
C TYR A 128 1.93 1.40 6.93
N PRO A 129 1.46 1.64 8.17
CA PRO A 129 2.23 2.43 9.12
C PRO A 129 3.56 1.77 9.43
N VAL A 130 4.60 2.60 9.54
CA VAL A 130 5.96 2.20 9.86
C VAL A 130 6.37 2.82 11.18
N LEU A 131 6.94 1.99 12.07
CA LEU A 131 7.47 2.41 13.35
C LEU A 131 8.98 2.18 13.39
N ARG A 132 9.73 3.18 13.78
CA ARG A 132 11.11 2.98 14.20
C ARG A 132 11.13 2.46 15.63
N VAL A 133 11.88 1.39 15.85
CA VAL A 133 12.07 0.78 17.16
C VAL A 133 13.56 0.58 17.43
N PRO A 134 14.01 0.61 18.69
CA PRO A 134 15.40 0.30 19.01
C PRO A 134 15.78 -1.12 18.56
N VAL A 135 16.98 -1.31 18.01
CA VAL A 135 17.49 -2.64 17.67
C VAL A 135 17.50 -3.56 18.88
N SER A 136 17.77 -3.00 20.05
CA SER A 136 17.86 -3.72 21.34
C SER A 136 16.55 -4.38 21.81
N VAL A 137 15.41 -4.12 21.16
CA VAL A 137 14.16 -4.84 21.50
C VAL A 137 14.10 -6.23 20.88
N PHE A 138 14.99 -6.52 19.93
CA PHE A 138 15.10 -7.82 19.27
C PHE A 138 16.22 -8.66 19.87
N GLU A 139 16.06 -9.96 19.79
CA GLU A 139 17.10 -10.95 20.06
C GLU A 139 17.63 -11.51 18.73
N SER A 140 18.95 -11.73 18.67
CA SER A 140 19.54 -12.39 17.50
C SER A 140 19.07 -13.85 17.41
N GLY A 141 18.70 -14.28 16.22
CA GLY A 141 18.17 -15.62 16.00
C GLY A 141 16.66 -15.72 16.11
N THR A 142 16.18 -16.90 16.47
CA THR A 142 14.76 -17.22 16.59
C THR A 142 14.22 -16.89 17.97
N GLY A 143 12.88 -16.90 18.13
CA GLY A 143 12.23 -16.71 19.43
C GLY A 143 11.61 -15.35 19.63
N ASN A 144 11.88 -14.39 18.74
CA ASN A 144 11.25 -13.09 18.80
C ASN A 144 9.73 -13.19 18.60
N TYR A 145 8.98 -12.37 19.34
CA TYR A 145 7.53 -12.34 19.29
C TYR A 145 7.00 -10.90 19.43
N PHE A 146 5.73 -10.71 19.10
CA PHE A 146 5.04 -9.45 19.28
C PHE A 146 3.67 -9.65 19.91
N ARG A 147 3.18 -8.59 20.55
CA ARG A 147 1.80 -8.46 21.04
C ARG A 147 1.19 -7.19 20.49
N LEU A 148 -0.12 -7.18 20.33
CA LEU A 148 -0.88 -6.02 19.85
C LEU A 148 -1.96 -5.66 20.86
N ARG A 149 -2.20 -4.36 21.04
CA ARG A 149 -3.31 -3.85 21.85
C ARG A 149 -3.84 -2.56 21.24
N VAL A 150 -5.05 -2.17 21.64
CA VAL A 150 -5.59 -0.82 21.47
C VAL A 150 -5.60 -0.09 22.82
N ASP A 151 -5.76 1.23 22.79
CA ASP A 151 -5.86 2.00 24.03
C ASP A 151 -7.02 1.47 24.89
N PRO A 152 -6.76 1.03 26.15
CA PRO A 152 -7.78 0.50 27.03
C PRO A 152 -8.85 1.54 27.42
N LYS A 153 -8.61 2.83 27.19
CA LYS A 153 -9.58 3.90 27.40
C LYS A 153 -10.65 3.97 26.33
N HIS A 154 -10.49 3.24 25.21
CA HIS A 154 -11.48 3.13 24.16
C HIS A 154 -12.27 1.81 24.32
N PRO A 155 -13.42 1.82 24.98
CA PRO A 155 -14.11 0.61 25.44
C PRO A 155 -14.98 -0.06 24.38
N TRP A 156 -14.63 0.05 23.11
CA TRP A 156 -15.40 -0.58 22.05
C TRP A 156 -15.36 -2.10 22.14
N ASN A 157 -16.52 -2.75 22.04
CA ASN A 157 -16.65 -4.21 22.25
C ASN A 157 -16.37 -5.05 21.02
N TRP A 158 -16.09 -4.44 19.87
CA TRP A 158 -15.86 -5.14 18.62
C TRP A 158 -14.42 -4.90 18.15
N PRO A 159 -13.74 -5.94 17.63
CA PRO A 159 -12.38 -5.77 17.08
C PRO A 159 -12.37 -4.76 15.96
N GLN A 160 -11.43 -3.86 16.00
CA GLN A 160 -11.46 -2.61 15.26
C GLN A 160 -10.36 -2.50 14.22
N ASN A 161 -9.13 -2.89 14.59
CA ASN A 161 -8.05 -3.00 13.63
C ASN A 161 -7.97 -4.44 13.13
N LEU A 162 -7.82 -4.59 11.83
CA LEU A 162 -7.44 -5.83 11.18
C LEU A 162 -5.98 -5.72 10.78
N ILE A 163 -5.16 -6.63 11.26
CA ILE A 163 -3.74 -6.69 10.92
C ILE A 163 -3.51 -7.93 10.05
N ASN A 164 -3.11 -7.71 8.81
CA ASN A 164 -2.82 -8.79 7.86
C ASN A 164 -1.35 -9.21 7.92
N GLY A 165 -0.45 -8.27 8.22
CA GLY A 165 0.98 -8.53 8.30
C GLY A 165 1.68 -7.67 9.33
N VAL A 166 2.77 -8.20 9.88
CA VAL A 166 3.71 -7.49 10.75
C VAL A 166 5.12 -7.85 10.30
N HIS A 167 5.77 -6.92 9.62
CA HIS A 167 7.09 -7.14 9.03
C HIS A 167 8.15 -6.43 9.85
N VAL A 168 9.33 -7.04 9.94
CA VAL A 168 10.51 -6.47 10.59
C VAL A 168 11.51 -6.10 9.51
N ARG A 169 12.01 -4.86 9.53
CA ARG A 169 13.15 -4.44 8.73
C ARG A 169 14.34 -4.18 9.66
N ILE A 170 15.45 -4.82 9.39
CA ILE A 170 16.72 -4.59 10.06
C ILE A 170 17.67 -3.98 9.04
N TYR A 171 18.19 -2.81 9.35
CA TYR A 171 19.12 -2.07 8.49
C TYR A 171 20.54 -2.20 9.03
N TYR A 172 21.47 -2.28 8.11
CA TYR A 172 22.89 -2.47 8.38
C TYR A 172 23.71 -1.30 7.86
N ASP A 173 24.90 -1.12 8.40
CA ASP A 173 25.85 -0.15 7.91
C ASP A 173 26.38 -0.60 6.55
N PRO A 174 26.14 0.14 5.45
CA PRO A 174 26.63 -0.24 4.13
C PRO A 174 28.16 -0.18 4.00
N GLU A 175 28.87 0.51 4.92
CA GLU A 175 30.33 0.56 4.89
C GLU A 175 30.98 -0.69 5.45
N THR A 176 30.29 -1.42 6.34
CA THR A 176 30.85 -2.58 7.03
C THR A 176 30.21 -3.90 6.62
N LYS A 177 28.88 -3.91 6.34
CA LYS A 177 28.15 -5.13 5.97
C LYS A 177 28.37 -5.47 4.50
N PRO A 178 29.05 -6.61 4.16
CA PRO A 178 29.09 -7.07 2.77
C PRO A 178 27.69 -7.21 2.22
N HIS A 179 27.40 -6.62 1.07
CA HIS A 179 26.06 -6.57 0.51
C HIS A 179 26.09 -6.55 -1.03
N PRO A 180 24.96 -6.95 -1.69
CA PRO A 180 24.84 -6.79 -3.13
C PRO A 180 24.83 -5.31 -3.52
N THR A 181 25.46 -4.97 -4.63
CA THR A 181 25.48 -3.62 -5.19
C THR A 181 25.16 -3.67 -6.69
N GLY A 182 24.67 -2.56 -7.23
CA GLY A 182 24.38 -2.43 -8.64
C GLY A 182 23.73 -1.09 -8.97
N THR A 183 23.61 -0.83 -10.27
CA THR A 183 23.03 0.41 -10.80
C THR A 183 22.08 0.13 -11.94
N ILE A 184 21.04 0.95 -12.07
CA ILE A 184 20.16 0.92 -13.25
C ILE A 184 20.94 1.52 -14.43
N THR A 185 21.15 0.73 -15.49
CA THR A 185 21.95 1.16 -16.66
C THR A 185 21.09 1.48 -17.88
N SER A 186 19.83 1.13 -17.86
CA SER A 186 18.90 1.32 -18.97
C SER A 186 18.29 2.71 -19.09
N LEU A 187 18.43 3.53 -18.06
CA LEU A 187 17.95 4.92 -17.98
C LEU A 187 19.03 5.86 -17.46
N LYS A 188 18.87 7.12 -17.81
CA LYS A 188 19.67 8.24 -17.27
C LYS A 188 18.74 9.25 -16.62
N ALA A 189 19.30 10.10 -15.76
CA ALA A 189 18.57 11.24 -15.23
C ALA A 189 18.00 12.09 -16.39
N ASP A 190 16.79 12.62 -16.16
CA ASP A 190 16.05 13.48 -17.10
C ASP A 190 15.58 12.78 -18.41
N ASP A 191 15.69 11.46 -18.51
CA ASP A 191 15.17 10.71 -19.64
C ASP A 191 13.63 10.83 -19.78
N THR A 192 13.18 10.67 -21.03
CA THR A 192 11.75 10.63 -21.35
C THR A 192 11.28 9.19 -21.49
N LEU A 193 10.25 8.82 -20.73
CA LEU A 193 9.61 7.51 -20.72
C LEU A 193 8.43 7.48 -21.70
N GLY A 194 8.36 6.42 -22.51
CA GLY A 194 7.26 6.15 -23.45
C GLY A 194 6.24 5.12 -22.89
N GLU A 195 5.51 4.47 -23.81
CA GLU A 195 4.49 3.45 -23.51
C GLU A 195 5.05 2.20 -22.83
N THR A 196 6.28 1.82 -23.19
CA THR A 196 7.00 0.68 -22.60
C THR A 196 8.41 1.11 -22.28
N VAL A 197 8.87 0.81 -21.09
CA VAL A 197 10.20 1.17 -20.60
C VAL A 197 10.97 -0.09 -20.24
N LYS A 198 12.11 -0.29 -20.87
CA LYS A 198 13.02 -1.39 -20.50
C LYS A 198 13.84 -0.94 -19.29
N LEU A 199 13.83 -1.73 -18.22
CA LEU A 199 14.62 -1.54 -17.01
C LEU A 199 15.62 -2.70 -16.87
N THR A 200 16.88 -2.37 -16.65
CA THR A 200 17.97 -3.34 -16.46
C THR A 200 18.94 -2.81 -15.42
N VAL A 201 19.34 -3.67 -14.51
CA VAL A 201 20.38 -3.39 -13.49
C VAL A 201 21.66 -4.10 -13.87
N GLU A 202 22.77 -3.43 -13.79
CA GLU A 202 24.11 -4.01 -13.78
C GLU A 202 24.51 -4.31 -12.33
N ILE A 203 24.76 -5.57 -12.03
CA ILE A 203 25.23 -6.02 -10.71
C ILE A 203 26.72 -5.78 -10.63
N GLN A 204 27.19 -5.15 -9.54
CA GLN A 204 28.56 -4.73 -9.33
C GLN A 204 29.29 -5.56 -8.25
N SER A 205 28.57 -6.42 -7.55
CA SER A 205 29.13 -7.29 -6.49
C SER A 205 29.16 -8.75 -6.97
N PRO A 206 30.26 -9.21 -7.57
CA PRO A 206 30.34 -10.56 -8.13
C PRO A 206 30.30 -11.68 -7.07
N ASP A 207 30.62 -11.36 -5.83
CA ASP A 207 30.63 -12.33 -4.72
C ASP A 207 29.23 -12.61 -4.15
N HIS A 208 28.22 -11.85 -4.58
CA HIS A 208 26.83 -12.05 -4.19
C HIS A 208 26.03 -12.75 -5.29
N THR A 209 25.44 -13.89 -4.97
CA THR A 209 24.46 -14.51 -5.87
C THR A 209 23.11 -13.79 -5.69
N ILE A 210 22.63 -13.15 -6.75
CA ILE A 210 21.38 -12.38 -6.73
C ILE A 210 20.20 -13.32 -6.99
N SER A 211 19.20 -13.24 -6.13
CA SER A 211 17.95 -13.99 -6.26
C SER A 211 16.88 -13.21 -7.02
N GLN A 212 16.84 -11.87 -6.85
CA GLN A 212 15.79 -11.03 -7.41
C GLN A 212 16.22 -9.56 -7.48
N VAL A 213 15.68 -8.86 -8.47
CA VAL A 213 15.72 -7.40 -8.55
C VAL A 213 14.29 -6.89 -8.72
N ASP A 214 13.81 -6.09 -7.76
CA ASP A 214 12.52 -5.43 -7.83
C ASP A 214 12.70 -3.97 -8.24
N TYR A 215 12.05 -3.57 -9.34
CA TYR A 215 12.04 -2.17 -9.76
C TYR A 215 10.88 -1.45 -9.08
N ILE A 216 11.19 -0.32 -8.48
CA ILE A 216 10.24 0.50 -7.73
C ILE A 216 10.24 1.93 -8.26
N GLY A 217 9.10 2.57 -8.18
CA GLY A 217 8.94 3.95 -8.65
C GLY A 217 8.41 4.88 -7.57
N LEU A 218 8.73 6.15 -7.73
CA LEU A 218 8.15 7.26 -6.98
C LEU A 218 7.54 8.22 -8.00
N TYR A 219 6.23 8.11 -8.21
CA TYR A 219 5.47 8.86 -9.21
C TYR A 219 3.97 8.88 -8.86
N LYS A 220 3.22 9.75 -9.52
CA LYS A 220 1.77 9.79 -9.38
C LYS A 220 1.13 8.53 -9.97
N ASP A 221 0.36 7.81 -9.15
CA ASP A 221 -0.46 6.67 -9.57
C ASP A 221 -1.72 6.59 -8.69
N VAL A 222 -2.52 5.56 -8.87
CA VAL A 222 -3.59 5.21 -7.94
C VAL A 222 -2.99 4.94 -6.56
N ASN A 223 -3.38 5.72 -5.59
CA ASN A 223 -2.89 5.59 -4.22
C ASN A 223 -4.00 5.06 -3.32
N LEU A 224 -3.90 3.79 -2.96
CA LEU A 224 -4.92 3.12 -2.14
C LEU A 224 -4.91 3.58 -0.68
N GLU A 225 -3.80 4.08 -0.19
CA GLU A 225 -3.75 4.71 1.12
C GLU A 225 -4.41 6.09 1.09
N GLY A 226 -4.37 6.75 -0.07
CA GLY A 226 -5.00 8.05 -0.27
C GLY A 226 -4.35 9.15 0.54
N ASP A 227 -3.01 9.19 0.60
CA ASP A 227 -2.28 10.22 1.32
C ASP A 227 -2.40 11.61 0.69
N GLY A 228 -3.02 11.70 -0.48
CA GLY A 228 -3.21 12.92 -1.23
C GLY A 228 -1.98 13.40 -2.01
N VAL A 229 -0.83 12.81 -1.77
CA VAL A 229 0.45 13.23 -2.38
C VAL A 229 0.72 12.52 -3.68
N TYR A 230 0.23 11.30 -3.88
CA TYR A 230 0.51 10.39 -5.00
C TYR A 230 1.98 10.08 -5.20
N ARG A 231 2.82 10.41 -4.25
CA ARG A 231 4.25 10.23 -4.28
C ARG A 231 4.71 9.41 -3.10
N GLN A 232 4.72 8.11 -3.30
CA GLN A 232 5.36 7.14 -2.41
C GLN A 232 6.09 6.11 -3.26
N TRP A 233 7.14 5.52 -2.73
CA TRP A 233 7.76 4.38 -3.38
C TRP A 233 6.75 3.26 -3.50
N HIS A 234 6.47 2.82 -4.71
CA HIS A 234 5.50 1.78 -5.01
C HIS A 234 6.06 0.41 -4.65
N TYR A 235 5.89 0.03 -3.42
CA TYR A 235 6.32 -1.27 -2.89
C TYR A 235 5.53 -1.60 -1.65
N ILE A 236 4.38 -2.24 -1.82
CA ILE A 236 3.50 -2.63 -0.71
C ILE A 236 3.10 -4.09 -0.82
N TYR A 237 2.82 -4.69 0.32
CA TYR A 237 2.26 -6.04 0.37
C TYR A 237 0.76 -5.96 0.62
N PHE A 238 0.01 -6.77 -0.11
CA PHE A 238 -1.41 -6.97 0.09
C PHE A 238 -1.65 -8.46 0.27
N HIS A 239 -2.00 -8.89 1.48
CA HIS A 239 -2.11 -10.29 1.87
C HIS A 239 -0.88 -11.12 1.45
N GLY A 240 0.29 -10.64 1.80
CA GLY A 240 1.55 -11.32 1.51
C GLY A 240 2.04 -11.22 0.07
N ARG A 241 1.30 -10.58 -0.82
CA ARG A 241 1.69 -10.41 -2.22
C ARG A 241 2.19 -9.01 -2.48
N LEU A 242 3.38 -8.91 -3.03
CA LEU A 242 3.93 -7.63 -3.47
C LEU A 242 3.03 -7.01 -4.55
N ARG A 243 2.70 -5.75 -4.37
CA ARG A 243 1.82 -4.97 -5.25
C ARG A 243 2.42 -3.61 -5.53
N HIS A 244 1.95 -3.00 -6.62
CA HIS A 244 2.29 -1.64 -7.04
C HIS A 244 3.76 -1.38 -7.37
N HIS A 245 4.65 -2.37 -7.30
CA HIS A 245 6.00 -2.23 -7.83
C HIS A 245 5.97 -2.31 -9.37
N ILE A 246 7.01 -1.81 -10.01
CA ILE A 246 7.11 -1.78 -11.48
C ILE A 246 7.21 -3.19 -12.04
N GLY A 247 8.00 -4.05 -11.41
CA GLY A 247 8.17 -5.45 -11.79
C GLY A 247 9.39 -6.07 -11.14
N SER A 248 9.51 -7.40 -11.25
CA SER A 248 10.60 -8.19 -10.67
C SER A 248 11.31 -9.00 -11.74
N GLY A 249 12.64 -8.93 -11.76
CA GLY A 249 13.52 -9.80 -12.51
C GLY A 249 14.14 -10.86 -11.60
N THR A 250 13.98 -12.15 -11.94
CA THR A 250 14.52 -13.28 -11.14
C THR A 250 15.65 -14.02 -11.82
N GLN A 251 16.05 -13.59 -13.01
CA GLN A 251 17.14 -14.19 -13.79
C GLN A 251 17.94 -13.07 -14.46
N ALA A 252 19.27 -13.22 -14.47
CA ALA A 252 20.14 -12.29 -15.18
C ALA A 252 19.74 -12.18 -16.67
N PRO A 253 19.72 -11.00 -17.24
CA PRO A 253 20.19 -9.71 -16.73
C PRO A 253 19.17 -8.93 -15.89
N PHE A 254 18.22 -9.58 -15.23
CA PHE A 254 17.19 -9.01 -14.36
C PHE A 254 16.35 -7.89 -15.01
N THR A 255 16.06 -8.08 -16.28
CA THR A 255 15.35 -7.10 -17.11
C THR A 255 13.85 -7.18 -16.87
N VAL A 256 13.22 -6.00 -16.77
CA VAL A 256 11.76 -5.81 -16.73
C VAL A 256 11.34 -4.88 -17.86
N HIS A 257 10.23 -5.18 -18.51
CA HIS A 257 9.56 -4.28 -19.45
C HIS A 257 8.34 -3.67 -18.74
N TRP A 258 8.46 -2.42 -18.33
CA TRP A 258 7.41 -1.70 -17.65
C TRP A 258 6.39 -1.15 -18.64
N ASP A 259 5.15 -1.58 -18.51
CA ASP A 259 4.02 -1.04 -19.22
C ASP A 259 3.48 0.20 -18.49
N THR A 260 3.62 1.37 -19.10
CA THR A 260 3.15 2.64 -18.55
C THR A 260 1.77 3.02 -19.04
N THR A 261 1.06 2.17 -19.80
CA THR A 261 -0.16 2.54 -20.50
C THR A 261 -1.31 2.97 -19.60
N TRP A 262 -1.27 2.63 -18.31
CA TRP A 262 -2.25 3.05 -17.30
C TRP A 262 -1.68 3.96 -16.21
N ILE A 263 -0.41 4.38 -16.34
CA ILE A 263 0.16 5.35 -15.39
C ILE A 263 -0.43 6.73 -15.72
N PRO A 264 -0.99 7.47 -14.75
CA PRO A 264 -1.54 8.79 -14.98
C PRO A 264 -0.53 9.78 -15.57
N ASP A 265 -0.96 10.62 -16.52
CA ASP A 265 -0.14 11.72 -17.00
C ASP A 265 0.16 12.67 -15.84
N GLN A 266 1.40 13.12 -15.75
CA GLN A 266 1.87 13.93 -14.64
C GLN A 266 2.93 14.94 -15.08
N LYS A 267 2.96 16.11 -14.43
CA LYS A 267 3.91 17.17 -14.69
C LYS A 267 5.18 17.04 -13.84
N GLU A 268 5.01 16.44 -12.68
CA GLU A 268 6.09 16.21 -11.73
C GLU A 268 7.03 15.13 -12.25
N PRO A 269 8.34 15.31 -12.03
CA PRO A 269 9.32 14.29 -12.40
C PRO A 269 9.09 12.98 -11.64
N MET A 270 9.32 11.89 -12.33
CA MET A 270 9.30 10.54 -11.77
C MET A 270 10.69 10.11 -11.36
N HIS A 271 10.75 9.17 -10.41
CA HIS A 271 11.99 8.56 -9.95
C HIS A 271 11.86 7.04 -9.98
N ILE A 272 12.93 6.35 -10.34
CA ILE A 272 12.98 4.88 -10.37
C ILE A 272 14.23 4.41 -9.63
N ALA A 273 14.06 3.43 -8.75
CA ALA A 273 15.15 2.73 -8.08
C ALA A 273 14.94 1.21 -8.23
N ALA A 274 15.94 0.44 -7.85
CA ALA A 274 15.85 -1.00 -7.79
C ALA A 274 16.24 -1.51 -6.39
N ARG A 275 15.59 -2.58 -5.95
CA ARG A 275 16.00 -3.37 -4.80
C ARG A 275 16.65 -4.65 -5.29
N ILE A 276 17.90 -4.81 -4.99
CA ILE A 276 18.70 -5.99 -5.33
C ILE A 276 18.70 -6.89 -4.11
N THR A 277 18.17 -8.10 -4.25
CA THR A 277 18.09 -9.09 -3.17
C THR A 277 19.01 -10.27 -3.49
N ASP A 278 19.90 -10.63 -2.59
CA ASP A 278 20.71 -11.81 -2.72
C ASP A 278 20.00 -13.08 -2.20
N ILE A 279 20.62 -14.24 -2.40
CA ILE A 279 20.07 -15.53 -1.95
C ILE A 279 19.94 -15.65 -0.42
N THR A 280 20.60 -14.80 0.34
CA THR A 280 20.50 -14.77 1.82
C THR A 280 19.36 -13.87 2.29
N GLY A 281 18.69 -13.16 1.38
CA GLY A 281 17.63 -12.21 1.66
C GLY A 281 18.13 -10.81 2.09
N LEU A 282 19.42 -10.52 1.89
CA LEU A 282 19.95 -9.18 2.10
C LEU A 282 19.60 -8.29 0.89
N ASN A 283 19.05 -7.13 1.17
CA ASN A 283 18.60 -6.17 0.18
C ASN A 283 19.52 -4.96 0.14
N TYR A 284 19.75 -4.45 -1.05
CA TYR A 284 20.34 -3.15 -1.29
C TYR A 284 19.39 -2.32 -2.18
N GLN A 285 19.09 -1.11 -1.78
CA GLN A 285 18.32 -0.19 -2.61
C GLN A 285 19.28 0.73 -3.38
N THR A 286 19.26 0.63 -4.72
CA THR A 286 20.13 1.42 -5.58
C THR A 286 19.85 2.91 -5.46
N GLU A 287 20.81 3.75 -5.90
CA GLU A 287 20.51 5.14 -6.19
C GLU A 287 19.35 5.25 -7.17
N ALA A 288 18.57 6.32 -7.00
CA ALA A 288 17.40 6.56 -7.85
C ALA A 288 17.82 7.31 -9.13
N ILE A 289 17.31 6.87 -10.26
CA ILE A 289 17.30 7.68 -11.47
C ILE A 289 16.18 8.70 -11.33
N THR A 290 16.51 9.98 -11.41
CA THR A 290 15.64 11.12 -11.11
C THR A 290 15.33 11.96 -12.34
N GLY A 291 14.34 12.86 -12.25
CA GLY A 291 14.03 13.81 -13.33
C GLY A 291 13.24 13.18 -14.50
N LEU A 292 12.82 11.92 -14.39
CA LEU A 292 12.19 11.22 -15.51
C LEU A 292 10.83 11.84 -15.87
N THR A 293 10.58 12.01 -17.17
CA THR A 293 9.34 12.61 -17.68
C THR A 293 8.52 11.57 -18.47
N LEU A 294 7.25 11.38 -18.13
CA LEU A 294 6.37 10.49 -18.89
C LEU A 294 5.78 11.21 -20.10
N ARG A 295 6.11 10.76 -21.32
CA ARG A 295 5.56 11.27 -22.58
C ARG A 295 5.20 10.11 -23.51
N ARG A 296 3.96 9.73 -23.50
CA ARG A 296 3.40 8.75 -24.43
C ARG A 296 2.92 9.45 -25.70
N THR A 297 3.14 8.83 -26.85
CA THR A 297 2.79 9.39 -28.17
C THR A 297 1.39 9.02 -28.60
N MET A 298 0.89 7.85 -28.18
CA MET A 298 -0.38 7.30 -28.66
C MET A 298 -1.54 7.58 -27.69
N ARG A 299 -1.27 7.83 -26.43
CA ARG A 299 -2.32 7.97 -25.42
C ARG A 299 -1.97 8.90 -24.25
N SER A 300 -3.03 9.40 -23.61
CA SER A 300 -2.95 10.05 -22.31
C SER A 300 -3.81 9.30 -21.29
N VAL A 301 -3.52 9.45 -20.00
CA VAL A 301 -4.30 8.84 -18.92
C VAL A 301 -4.59 9.90 -17.87
N GLU A 302 -5.87 10.09 -17.58
CA GLU A 302 -6.37 10.93 -16.52
C GLU A 302 -6.70 10.08 -15.29
N LEU A 303 -6.20 10.47 -14.12
CA LEU A 303 -6.65 9.97 -12.83
C LEU A 303 -7.69 10.93 -12.26
N CYS A 304 -8.94 10.51 -12.30
CA CYS A 304 -10.07 11.23 -11.72
C CYS A 304 -10.18 10.82 -10.24
N GLN A 305 -9.82 11.76 -9.37
CA GLN A 305 -9.86 11.51 -7.93
C GLN A 305 -11.25 11.66 -7.38
N PRO A 306 -11.68 10.77 -6.48
CA PRO A 306 -12.94 10.93 -5.78
C PRO A 306 -12.86 12.06 -4.75
N TYR A 307 -14.00 12.73 -4.53
CA TYR A 307 -14.20 13.70 -3.47
C TYR A 307 -15.60 13.57 -2.85
N ASN A 308 -15.83 14.22 -1.71
CA ASN A 308 -17.02 14.01 -0.89
C ASN A 308 -17.20 12.55 -0.49
N ILE A 309 -16.11 11.92 -0.09
CA ILE A 309 -16.08 10.51 0.27
C ILE A 309 -16.99 10.27 1.48
N PRO A 310 -17.93 9.29 1.40
CA PRO A 310 -18.81 9.00 2.51
C PRO A 310 -18.06 8.50 3.74
N GLN A 311 -18.35 9.07 4.89
CA GLN A 311 -18.00 8.44 6.16
C GLN A 311 -18.73 7.10 6.29
N LYS A 312 -18.12 6.09 6.91
CA LYS A 312 -18.71 4.76 7.12
C LYS A 312 -19.29 4.21 5.81
N TRP A 313 -18.46 4.10 4.78
CA TRP A 313 -18.91 3.57 3.51
C TRP A 313 -19.23 2.08 3.59
N VAL A 314 -20.38 1.79 4.16
CA VAL A 314 -20.92 0.43 4.37
C VAL A 314 -22.25 0.31 3.65
N THR A 315 -22.33 -0.52 2.61
CA THR A 315 -23.49 -0.60 1.72
C THR A 315 -24.74 -1.22 2.39
N ARG A 316 -24.59 -1.96 3.48
CA ARG A 316 -25.76 -2.46 4.25
C ARG A 316 -26.61 -1.34 4.84
N SER A 317 -26.03 -0.20 5.15
CA SER A 317 -26.73 0.92 5.77
C SER A 317 -27.41 1.85 4.75
N GLY A 318 -27.19 1.64 3.46
CA GLY A 318 -27.79 2.44 2.39
C GLY A 318 -26.88 2.55 1.18
N GLU A 319 -27.36 3.23 0.16
CA GLU A 319 -26.55 3.68 -0.94
C GLU A 319 -25.48 4.65 -0.44
N LYS A 320 -24.33 4.63 -1.12
CA LYS A 320 -23.22 5.52 -0.84
C LYS A 320 -22.77 6.19 -2.13
N THR A 321 -22.45 7.45 -2.04
CA THR A 321 -22.17 8.29 -3.21
C THR A 321 -20.93 9.11 -2.97
N GLU A 322 -20.09 9.17 -4.00
CA GLU A 322 -18.98 10.10 -4.15
C GLU A 322 -19.05 10.82 -5.48
N TYR A 323 -18.15 11.74 -5.72
CA TYR A 323 -18.05 12.48 -6.96
C TYR A 323 -16.60 12.51 -7.45
N PHE A 324 -16.45 12.67 -8.76
CA PHE A 324 -15.16 12.90 -9.41
C PHE A 324 -15.38 13.78 -10.65
N ASP A 325 -14.32 14.46 -11.10
CA ASP A 325 -14.40 15.30 -12.30
C ASP A 325 -13.60 14.67 -13.44
N VAL A 326 -14.12 14.80 -14.67
CA VAL A 326 -13.47 14.39 -15.91
C VAL A 326 -13.16 15.64 -16.72
N TYR A 327 -11.87 15.86 -17.01
CA TYR A 327 -11.39 17.03 -17.75
C TYR A 327 -10.94 16.70 -19.17
N GLY A 328 -10.66 15.43 -19.48
CA GLY A 328 -10.28 14.99 -20.82
C GLY A 328 -11.43 15.03 -21.82
N ASN A 329 -11.09 15.00 -23.11
CA ASN A 329 -12.09 14.94 -24.18
C ASN A 329 -12.66 13.52 -24.30
N LEU A 330 -13.89 13.32 -23.85
CA LEU A 330 -14.57 12.02 -23.87
C LEU A 330 -14.77 11.42 -25.27
N GLU A 331 -14.76 12.23 -26.34
CA GLU A 331 -14.81 11.72 -27.71
C GLU A 331 -13.54 10.94 -28.08
N GLN A 332 -12.43 11.19 -27.39
CA GLN A 332 -11.16 10.51 -27.55
C GLN A 332 -10.97 9.38 -26.53
N ALA A 333 -11.92 9.17 -25.62
CA ALA A 333 -11.83 8.13 -24.61
C ALA A 333 -11.84 6.73 -25.25
N GLN A 334 -10.87 5.89 -24.89
CA GLN A 334 -10.71 4.55 -25.43
C GLN A 334 -11.01 3.46 -24.42
N ALA A 335 -10.71 3.72 -23.14
CA ALA A 335 -10.92 2.79 -22.05
C ALA A 335 -11.02 3.53 -20.71
N ALA A 336 -11.69 2.93 -19.75
CA ALA A 336 -11.69 3.41 -18.39
C ALA A 336 -11.58 2.26 -17.40
N GLN A 337 -11.01 2.53 -16.23
CA GLN A 337 -10.92 1.59 -15.13
C GLN A 337 -11.46 2.21 -13.85
N LEU A 338 -12.14 1.38 -13.04
CA LEU A 338 -12.41 1.66 -11.62
C LEU A 338 -11.37 0.95 -10.77
N VAL A 339 -10.80 1.67 -9.82
CA VAL A 339 -9.75 1.14 -8.93
C VAL A 339 -10.06 1.49 -7.48
N TRP A 340 -10.17 0.47 -6.61
CA TRP A 340 -10.43 0.67 -5.18
C TRP A 340 -10.05 -0.56 -4.37
N SER A 341 -9.97 -0.40 -3.07
CA SER A 341 -9.94 -1.52 -2.13
C SER A 341 -11.22 -1.54 -1.29
N SER A 342 -11.65 -2.74 -0.89
CA SER A 342 -12.85 -2.91 -0.09
C SER A 342 -12.76 -4.13 0.81
N TRP A 343 -13.58 -4.15 1.87
CA TRP A 343 -13.86 -5.34 2.65
C TRP A 343 -15.18 -5.95 2.22
N SER A 344 -15.21 -7.29 2.11
CA SER A 344 -16.43 -8.06 1.83
C SER A 344 -17.19 -7.67 0.55
N PRO A 345 -16.52 -7.50 -0.61
CA PRO A 345 -17.15 -7.06 -1.86
C PRO A 345 -18.17 -8.03 -2.42
N GLY A 346 -18.18 -9.29 -2.02
CA GLY A 346 -19.21 -10.25 -2.40
C GLY A 346 -20.64 -9.83 -2.06
N TYR A 347 -20.81 -8.83 -1.18
CA TYR A 347 -22.11 -8.21 -0.87
C TYR A 347 -22.43 -6.96 -1.69
N MET A 348 -21.57 -6.56 -2.62
CA MET A 348 -21.82 -5.43 -3.51
C MET A 348 -23.09 -5.63 -4.35
N ARG A 349 -23.79 -4.53 -4.65
CA ARG A 349 -24.99 -4.49 -5.50
C ARG A 349 -24.84 -3.49 -6.64
N GLY A 350 -23.69 -3.57 -7.27
CA GLY A 350 -23.34 -2.74 -8.41
C GLY A 350 -22.78 -1.37 -8.04
N ILE A 351 -22.12 -0.80 -9.02
CA ILE A 351 -21.63 0.57 -9.05
C ILE A 351 -22.31 1.24 -10.25
N SER A 352 -22.94 2.39 -10.01
CA SER A 352 -23.53 3.21 -11.04
C SER A 352 -22.78 4.52 -11.17
N ILE A 353 -22.59 5.00 -12.40
CA ILE A 353 -22.06 6.32 -12.72
C ILE A 353 -23.18 7.10 -13.40
N ASN A 354 -23.50 8.29 -12.88
CA ASN A 354 -24.56 9.16 -13.38
C ASN A 354 -25.94 8.45 -13.52
N GLY A 355 -26.21 7.47 -12.66
CA GLY A 355 -27.45 6.69 -12.67
C GLY A 355 -27.44 5.47 -13.59
N THR A 356 -26.43 5.29 -14.43
CA THR A 356 -26.26 4.12 -15.29
C THR A 356 -25.35 3.10 -14.61
N GLN A 357 -25.76 1.83 -14.60
CA GLN A 357 -24.95 0.75 -14.02
C GLN A 357 -23.69 0.54 -14.83
N ALA A 358 -22.53 0.79 -14.23
CA ALA A 358 -21.21 0.66 -14.84
C ALA A 358 -20.53 -0.67 -14.50
N PHE A 359 -20.81 -1.24 -13.34
CA PHE A 359 -20.23 -2.50 -12.88
C PHE A 359 -21.21 -3.24 -11.96
N ASP A 360 -21.22 -4.57 -12.01
CA ASP A 360 -22.15 -5.37 -11.19
C ASP A 360 -21.48 -5.80 -9.87
N ARG A 361 -20.67 -6.85 -9.90
CA ARG A 361 -20.10 -7.44 -8.69
C ARG A 361 -18.86 -8.28 -8.98
N GLU A 362 -17.88 -8.16 -8.08
CA GLU A 362 -16.71 -9.02 -8.05
C GLU A 362 -16.17 -9.13 -6.62
N GLY A 363 -15.63 -10.29 -6.27
CA GLY A 363 -14.84 -10.50 -5.07
C GLY A 363 -15.52 -11.36 -3.99
N PRO A 364 -14.76 -11.70 -2.95
CA PRO A 364 -15.17 -12.62 -1.90
C PRO A 364 -16.01 -11.95 -0.81
N HIS A 365 -16.58 -12.80 0.07
CA HIS A 365 -17.17 -12.38 1.33
C HIS A 365 -16.11 -12.38 2.45
N TYR A 366 -16.20 -11.42 3.37
CA TYR A 366 -15.38 -11.35 4.59
C TYR A 366 -13.86 -11.34 4.36
N GLN A 367 -13.42 -10.75 3.24
CA GLN A 367 -12.02 -10.53 2.91
C GLN A 367 -11.79 -9.12 2.40
N SER A 368 -10.57 -8.60 2.60
CA SER A 368 -10.09 -7.44 1.86
C SER A 368 -9.82 -7.84 0.41
N TYR A 369 -10.18 -6.97 -0.51
CA TYR A 369 -10.04 -7.20 -1.93
C TYR A 369 -9.63 -5.91 -2.64
N TYR A 370 -8.71 -6.05 -3.57
CA TYR A 370 -8.27 -4.98 -4.44
C TYR A 370 -8.92 -5.13 -5.80
N HIS A 371 -9.59 -4.08 -6.24
CA HIS A 371 -10.30 -4.05 -7.51
C HIS A 371 -9.57 -3.19 -8.53
N ARG A 372 -9.47 -3.71 -9.75
CA ARG A 372 -9.11 -2.97 -10.95
C ARG A 372 -9.98 -3.49 -12.09
N VAL A 373 -11.03 -2.77 -12.42
CA VAL A 373 -12.10 -3.22 -13.30
C VAL A 373 -12.14 -2.32 -14.54
N THR A 374 -11.97 -2.91 -15.73
CA THR A 374 -12.14 -2.17 -16.98
C THR A 374 -13.63 -2.07 -17.33
N LEU A 375 -14.10 -0.85 -17.57
CA LEU A 375 -15.47 -0.57 -17.97
C LEU A 375 -15.68 -0.90 -19.44
N LYS A 376 -16.84 -1.48 -19.75
CA LYS A 376 -17.25 -1.82 -21.12
C LYS A 376 -17.93 -0.66 -21.84
N ASP A 377 -18.60 0.21 -21.08
CA ASP A 377 -19.36 1.33 -21.58
C ASP A 377 -18.80 2.64 -21.04
N LEU A 378 -18.31 3.49 -21.92
CA LEU A 378 -17.77 4.82 -21.59
C LEU A 378 -18.80 5.92 -21.66
N SER A 379 -20.00 5.66 -22.22
CA SER A 379 -21.09 6.66 -22.32
C SER A 379 -21.66 7.03 -20.94
N VAL A 380 -21.27 6.30 -19.90
CA VAL A 380 -21.64 6.61 -18.51
C VAL A 380 -21.00 7.89 -17.99
N PHE A 381 -19.90 8.37 -18.63
CA PHE A 381 -19.17 9.56 -18.19
C PHE A 381 -19.70 10.83 -18.84
N HIS A 382 -19.65 11.92 -18.09
CA HIS A 382 -19.91 13.28 -18.56
C HIS A 382 -18.63 14.12 -18.37
N ALA A 383 -18.44 15.13 -19.20
CA ALA A 383 -17.41 16.14 -18.99
C ALA A 383 -17.71 16.91 -17.69
N GLY A 384 -16.68 17.19 -16.91
CA GLY A 384 -16.81 17.79 -15.58
C GLY A 384 -17.30 16.78 -14.54
N ARG A 385 -18.22 17.20 -13.68
CA ARG A 385 -18.66 16.48 -12.51
C ARG A 385 -19.46 15.22 -12.83
N ASN A 386 -19.01 14.10 -12.28
CA ASN A 386 -19.68 12.80 -12.32
C ASN A 386 -20.06 12.34 -10.91
N LYS A 387 -21.14 11.58 -10.81
CA LYS A 387 -21.63 10.98 -9.58
C LYS A 387 -21.45 9.47 -9.64
N LEU A 388 -20.71 8.90 -8.70
CA LEU A 388 -20.58 7.46 -8.53
C LEU A 388 -21.39 7.01 -7.32
N THR A 389 -22.14 5.93 -7.46
CA THR A 389 -23.01 5.41 -6.40
C THR A 389 -22.84 3.90 -6.27
N THR A 390 -22.64 3.41 -5.04
CA THR A 390 -22.70 1.97 -4.72
C THR A 390 -24.09 1.62 -4.20
N GLY A 391 -24.71 0.59 -4.78
CA GLY A 391 -26.05 0.17 -4.43
C GLY A 391 -26.16 -0.38 -3.00
N LYS A 392 -27.31 -0.19 -2.38
CA LYS A 392 -27.61 -0.74 -1.05
C LYS A 392 -27.64 -2.27 -1.07
N THR A 393 -26.91 -2.91 -0.16
CA THR A 393 -27.00 -4.37 0.05
C THR A 393 -28.35 -4.74 0.67
N PRO A 394 -29.17 -5.56 0.01
CA PRO A 394 -30.47 -5.98 0.55
C PRO A 394 -30.30 -6.98 1.70
N LYS A 395 -31.35 -7.14 2.49
CA LYS A 395 -31.44 -8.25 3.44
C LYS A 395 -31.51 -9.58 2.67
N ILE A 396 -30.82 -10.60 3.17
CA ILE A 396 -30.92 -11.98 2.65
C ILE A 396 -31.77 -12.78 3.62
N ASN A 397 -32.85 -13.39 3.13
CA ASN A 397 -33.83 -14.13 3.96
C ASN A 397 -34.31 -13.32 5.17
N GLY A 398 -34.60 -12.02 4.96
CA GLY A 398 -35.05 -11.10 6.01
C GLY A 398 -33.97 -10.66 7.01
N LYS A 399 -32.77 -11.21 6.95
CA LYS A 399 -31.65 -10.88 7.85
C LYS A 399 -30.71 -9.88 7.21
N MET A 400 -30.24 -8.93 8.01
CA MET A 400 -29.19 -8.00 7.58
C MET A 400 -27.88 -8.77 7.40
N VAL A 401 -27.23 -8.58 6.25
CA VAL A 401 -25.90 -9.10 5.95
C VAL A 401 -24.84 -8.00 6.10
N HIS A 402 -23.55 -8.37 6.02
CA HIS A 402 -22.46 -7.45 6.28
C HIS A 402 -22.48 -6.20 5.37
N GLY A 403 -22.68 -6.39 4.08
CA GLY A 403 -22.49 -5.33 3.08
C GLY A 403 -21.04 -5.22 2.63
N MET A 404 -20.81 -4.50 1.53
CA MET A 404 -19.46 -4.10 1.11
C MET A 404 -19.05 -2.85 1.90
N GLU A 405 -17.79 -2.80 2.26
CA GLU A 405 -17.16 -1.65 2.89
C GLU A 405 -16.04 -1.14 1.98
N VAL A 406 -16.20 0.08 1.44
CA VAL A 406 -15.18 0.70 0.60
C VAL A 406 -14.18 1.44 1.48
N ASN A 407 -12.91 1.23 1.21
CA ASN A 407 -11.83 1.89 1.93
C ASN A 407 -11.54 3.29 1.36
N TRP A 408 -11.05 4.17 2.22
CA TRP A 408 -10.41 5.41 1.78
C TRP A 408 -9.32 5.10 0.74
N PRO A 409 -9.17 5.90 -0.33
CA PRO A 409 -9.82 7.18 -0.61
C PRO A 409 -11.13 7.09 -1.42
N GLY A 410 -11.78 5.95 -1.49
CA GLY A 410 -12.96 5.73 -2.31
C GLY A 410 -12.67 4.96 -3.59
N ILE A 411 -13.46 5.17 -4.63
CA ILE A 411 -13.34 4.49 -5.93
C ILE A 411 -12.75 5.46 -6.94
N MET A 412 -11.48 5.25 -7.27
CA MET A 412 -10.76 6.08 -8.24
C MET A 412 -11.11 5.65 -9.67
N VAL A 413 -11.14 6.61 -10.58
CA VAL A 413 -11.39 6.39 -11.99
C VAL A 413 -10.15 6.75 -12.81
N LEU A 414 -9.73 5.84 -13.68
CA LEU A 414 -8.73 6.10 -14.71
C LEU A 414 -9.42 6.14 -16.06
N ILE A 415 -9.15 7.17 -16.86
CA ILE A 415 -9.64 7.23 -18.24
C ILE A 415 -8.44 7.38 -19.17
N GLN A 416 -8.42 6.53 -20.19
CA GLN A 416 -7.40 6.55 -21.24
C GLN A 416 -7.98 7.18 -22.49
N TYR A 417 -7.27 8.15 -23.06
CA TYR A 417 -7.63 8.86 -24.26
C TYR A 417 -6.62 8.61 -25.39
N GLN A 418 -7.08 8.58 -26.62
CA GLN A 418 -6.22 8.62 -27.79
C GLN A 418 -5.63 10.02 -27.97
N LYS A 419 -4.37 10.10 -28.37
CA LYS A 419 -3.69 11.36 -28.77
C LYS A 419 -3.73 11.56 -30.25
#